data_854fdaa278cfbf80ee1ed98f3b1c5074
#
_entry.id   854fdaa278cfbf80ee1ed98f3b1c5074
#
_cell.length_a   1.000
_cell.length_b   1.000
_cell.length_c   1.000
_cell.angle_alpha   90.00
_cell.angle_beta   90.00
_cell.angle_gamma   90.00
#
_symmetry.space_group_name_H-M   'P 1'
#
loop_
_entity.id
_entity.type
_entity.pdbx_description
1 polymer ?
#
loop_
_entity_poly.entity_id
_entity_poly.type
_entity_poly.pdbx_seq_one_letter_code
_entity_poly.pdbx_strand_id
1 'polypeptide(L)'
;DYKEDIRKYADGVDQTRILNIFNQIPVQLAKENKKFQISKVASGARFKDYRGCIEWLNDAGIINICYCLHFPELPLRGNYDDTKMKVYFADSGLLVALLDEEAQEDLRANKNLGVYKGALYENVVGEALVKSGYELYYYKREDSTLEEDFFVRTASELIPVEVKAKSGKAKSMQALIENDRYPE
;
A
#
# COMPACT_ATOMS: atom_id res chain seq x y z
N ASP A 1 3.42 -3.46 22.90
CA ASP A 1 2.37 -2.81 22.10
C ASP A 1 3.03 -1.83 21.12
N TYR A 2 2.76 -1.98 19.82
CA TYR A 2 3.36 -1.14 18.76
C TYR A 2 3.19 0.37 19.01
N LYS A 3 2.06 0.80 19.58
CA LYS A 3 1.83 2.22 19.92
C LYS A 3 2.72 2.70 21.06
N GLU A 4 3.02 1.84 22.01
CA GLU A 4 3.96 2.14 23.10
C GLU A 4 5.40 2.14 22.59
N ASP A 5 5.73 1.22 21.70
CA ASP A 5 7.04 1.15 21.06
C ASP A 5 7.31 2.40 20.20
N ILE A 6 6.31 2.85 19.41
CA ILE A 6 6.38 4.11 18.68
C ILE A 6 6.68 5.28 19.64
N ARG A 7 5.97 5.35 20.76
CA ARG A 7 6.19 6.41 21.76
C ARG A 7 7.57 6.36 22.40
N LYS A 8 8.14 5.17 22.55
CA LYS A 8 9.43 4.95 23.18
C LYS A 8 10.61 5.22 22.25
N TYR A 9 10.48 4.85 20.97
CA TYR A 9 11.62 4.81 20.04
C TYR A 9 11.60 5.90 18.96
N ALA A 10 10.53 6.68 18.84
CA ALA A 10 10.45 7.77 17.87
C ALA A 10 11.15 9.05 18.37
N ASP A 11 12.40 8.92 18.82
CA ASP A 11 13.21 10.07 19.22
C ASP A 11 13.54 10.95 18.02
N GLY A 12 13.34 12.26 18.18
CA GLY A 12 13.63 13.27 17.16
C GLY A 12 12.59 13.37 16.03
N VAL A 13 11.53 12.56 16.07
CA VAL A 13 10.41 12.61 15.13
C VAL A 13 9.12 12.88 15.89
N ASP A 14 8.16 13.57 15.25
CA ASP A 14 6.87 13.89 15.86
C ASP A 14 6.03 12.62 16.09
N GLN A 15 6.03 12.13 17.33
CA GLN A 15 5.31 10.93 17.75
C GLN A 15 3.82 11.03 17.46
N THR A 16 3.22 12.20 17.60
CA THR A 16 1.80 12.43 17.31
C THR A 16 1.52 12.22 15.83
N ARG A 17 2.38 12.74 14.96
CA ARG A 17 2.23 12.54 13.50
C ARG A 17 2.41 11.08 13.11
N ILE A 18 3.38 10.38 13.69
CA ILE A 18 3.58 8.94 13.46
C ILE A 18 2.34 8.16 13.84
N LEU A 19 1.78 8.39 15.03
CA LEU A 19 0.57 7.72 15.49
C LEU A 19 -0.66 8.05 14.63
N ASN A 20 -0.77 9.28 14.15
CA ASN A 20 -1.82 9.68 13.23
C ASN A 20 -1.72 8.93 11.90
N ILE A 21 -0.51 8.80 11.32
CA ILE A 21 -0.28 7.99 10.12
C ILE A 21 -0.68 6.54 10.40
N PHE A 22 -0.14 5.95 11.44
CA PHE A 22 -0.37 4.55 11.83
C PHE A 22 -1.87 4.22 11.94
N ASN A 23 -2.63 5.07 12.61
CA ASN A 23 -4.08 4.87 12.78
C ASN A 23 -4.88 5.09 11.48
N GLN A 24 -4.35 5.86 10.53
CA GLN A 24 -5.03 6.14 9.26
C GLN A 24 -4.79 5.07 8.19
N ILE A 25 -3.78 4.23 8.33
CA ILE A 25 -3.48 3.18 7.33
C ILE A 25 -4.67 2.25 7.11
N PRO A 26 -5.29 1.61 8.12
CA PRO A 26 -6.43 0.71 7.91
C PRO A 26 -7.61 1.42 7.25
N VAL A 27 -7.88 2.66 7.69
CA VAL A 27 -8.99 3.48 7.18
C VAL A 27 -8.82 3.81 5.70
N GLN A 28 -7.57 4.06 5.26
CA GLN A 28 -7.30 4.43 3.88
C GLN A 28 -7.17 3.20 2.97
N LEU A 29 -6.65 2.09 3.47
CA LEU A 29 -6.64 0.81 2.74
C LEU A 29 -8.05 0.27 2.51
N ALA A 30 -9.00 0.55 3.41
CA ALA A 30 -10.40 0.15 3.29
C ALA A 30 -11.22 0.98 2.28
N LYS A 31 -10.58 1.70 1.37
CA LYS A 31 -11.23 2.48 0.31
C LYS A 31 -10.94 1.86 -1.06
N GLU A 32 -11.77 2.16 -2.04
CA GLU A 32 -11.52 1.78 -3.44
C GLU A 32 -10.21 2.38 -3.94
N ASN A 33 -9.99 3.68 -3.67
CA ASN A 33 -8.71 4.34 -3.94
C ASN A 33 -7.81 4.24 -2.72
N LYS A 34 -6.85 3.33 -2.77
CA LYS A 34 -5.91 3.05 -1.69
C LYS A 34 -4.68 3.96 -1.66
N LYS A 35 -4.61 4.96 -2.54
CA LYS A 35 -3.57 6.00 -2.47
C LYS A 35 -3.60 6.66 -1.11
N PHE A 36 -2.46 6.64 -0.40
CA PHE A 36 -2.34 7.25 0.92
C PHE A 36 -2.38 8.79 0.83
N GLN A 37 -3.37 9.39 1.46
CA GLN A 37 -3.63 10.81 1.40
C GLN A 37 -3.27 11.45 2.74
N ILE A 38 -2.19 12.24 2.76
CA ILE A 38 -1.74 12.96 3.96
C ILE A 38 -2.80 13.93 4.47
N SER A 39 -3.56 14.57 3.60
CA SER A 39 -4.67 15.47 3.96
C SER A 39 -5.78 14.79 4.78
N LYS A 40 -5.83 13.45 4.79
CA LYS A 40 -6.77 12.66 5.60
C LYS A 40 -6.20 12.27 6.96
N VAL A 41 -4.89 12.46 7.18
CA VAL A 41 -4.22 12.14 8.44
C VAL A 41 -4.57 13.17 9.53
N ALA A 42 -4.55 14.45 9.16
CA ALA A 42 -4.94 15.55 10.04
C ALA A 42 -5.36 16.78 9.21
N SER A 43 -6.17 17.65 9.81
CA SER A 43 -6.56 18.91 9.18
C SER A 43 -5.33 19.77 8.87
N GLY A 44 -5.22 20.24 7.63
CA GLY A 44 -4.10 21.05 7.17
C GLY A 44 -2.77 20.29 7.01
N ALA A 45 -2.77 18.98 7.12
CA ALA A 45 -1.56 18.16 6.95
C ALA A 45 -0.99 18.28 5.53
N ARG A 46 0.32 18.55 5.45
CA ARG A 46 1.07 18.64 4.18
C ARG A 46 2.11 17.54 4.11
N PHE A 47 2.34 17.01 2.92
CA PHE A 47 3.27 15.90 2.70
C PHE A 47 4.66 16.17 3.30
N LYS A 48 5.22 17.36 3.07
CA LYS A 48 6.54 17.74 3.58
C LYS A 48 6.69 17.64 5.11
N ASP A 49 5.59 17.82 5.84
CA ASP A 49 5.58 17.80 7.31
C ASP A 49 5.45 16.38 7.88
N TYR A 50 5.06 15.40 7.04
CA TYR A 50 4.81 14.00 7.41
C TYR A 50 5.78 13.01 6.77
N ARG A 51 6.55 13.43 5.75
CA ARG A 51 7.46 12.56 5.01
C ARG A 51 8.41 11.80 5.93
N GLY A 52 9.12 12.51 6.81
CA GLY A 52 10.06 11.88 7.75
C GLY A 52 9.39 10.89 8.71
N CYS A 53 8.11 11.12 9.05
CA CYS A 53 7.34 10.18 9.89
C CYS A 53 6.98 8.90 9.15
N ILE A 54 6.67 8.99 7.84
CA ILE A 54 6.40 7.84 6.98
C ILE A 54 7.69 7.04 6.78
N GLU A 55 8.80 7.73 6.46
CA GLU A 55 10.12 7.11 6.29
C GLU A 55 10.55 6.40 7.59
N TRP A 56 10.36 7.03 8.75
CA TRP A 56 10.64 6.41 10.04
C TRP A 56 9.85 5.11 10.27
N LEU A 57 8.55 5.10 9.98
CA LEU A 57 7.72 3.89 10.11
C LEU A 57 8.19 2.76 9.17
N ASN A 58 8.64 3.12 7.98
CA ASN A 58 9.18 2.16 7.01
C ASN A 58 10.53 1.61 7.47
N ASP A 59 11.44 2.46 7.92
CA ASP A 59 12.77 2.06 8.41
C ASP A 59 12.68 1.23 9.70
N ALA A 60 11.66 1.50 10.54
CA ALA A 60 11.33 0.69 11.71
C ALA A 60 10.69 -0.67 11.36
N GLY A 61 10.44 -0.95 10.08
CA GLY A 61 9.83 -2.20 9.63
C GLY A 61 8.36 -2.37 10.05
N ILE A 62 7.66 -1.28 10.33
CA ILE A 62 6.24 -1.29 10.70
C ILE A 62 5.34 -1.25 9.47
N ILE A 63 5.78 -0.53 8.44
CA ILE A 63 5.07 -0.39 7.18
C ILE A 63 5.97 -0.72 5.99
N ASN A 64 5.33 -0.96 4.84
CA ASN A 64 5.93 -1.06 3.53
C ASN A 64 5.34 0.04 2.64
N ILE A 65 6.19 0.83 2.01
CA ILE A 65 5.76 1.87 1.07
C ILE A 65 5.74 1.30 -0.35
N CYS A 66 4.64 1.50 -1.07
CA CYS A 66 4.46 1.14 -2.46
C CYS A 66 4.31 2.42 -3.28
N TYR A 67 5.33 2.80 -4.04
CA TYR A 67 5.35 4.04 -4.82
C TYR A 67 4.64 3.91 -6.17
N CYS A 68 4.01 4.99 -6.63
CA CYS A 68 3.38 5.05 -7.94
C CYS A 68 4.42 5.25 -9.04
N LEU A 69 4.52 4.32 -9.99
CA LEU A 69 5.34 4.50 -11.18
C LEU A 69 4.81 5.64 -12.04
N HIS A 70 5.70 6.40 -12.67
CA HIS A 70 5.35 7.34 -13.73
C HIS A 70 4.89 6.59 -14.98
N PHE A 71 5.59 5.50 -15.29
CA PHE A 71 5.27 4.59 -16.37
C PHE A 71 5.75 3.17 -16.00
N PRO A 72 5.06 2.08 -16.42
CA PRO A 72 5.50 0.72 -16.14
C PRO A 72 6.63 0.28 -17.07
N GLU A 73 7.83 0.79 -16.81
CA GLU A 73 9.06 0.48 -17.53
C GLU A 73 10.26 0.43 -16.59
N LEU A 74 11.36 -0.14 -17.08
CA LEU A 74 12.62 -0.20 -16.34
C LEU A 74 13.51 1.02 -16.68
N PRO A 75 14.31 1.52 -15.72
CA PRO A 75 14.47 1.02 -14.34
C PRO A 75 13.35 1.51 -13.43
N LEU A 76 12.89 0.69 -12.47
CA LEU A 76 11.87 1.09 -11.49
C LEU A 76 12.36 2.18 -10.55
N ARG A 77 13.62 2.07 -10.09
CA ARG A 77 14.26 3.11 -9.27
C ARG A 77 14.44 4.39 -10.09
N GLY A 78 13.91 5.48 -9.54
CA GLY A 78 13.92 6.79 -10.23
C GLY A 78 12.76 7.00 -11.20
N ASN A 79 11.95 5.97 -11.48
CA ASN A 79 10.77 6.05 -12.33
C ASN A 79 9.47 6.04 -11.51
N TYR A 80 9.44 6.76 -10.39
CA TYR A 80 8.24 6.84 -9.55
C TYR A 80 8.06 8.24 -8.95
N ASP A 81 6.82 8.55 -8.60
CA ASP A 81 6.43 9.77 -7.88
C ASP A 81 6.51 9.51 -6.37
N ASP A 82 7.48 10.10 -5.69
CA ASP A 82 7.70 9.94 -4.25
C ASP A 82 6.61 10.59 -3.38
N THR A 83 5.69 11.34 -3.99
CA THR A 83 4.53 11.93 -3.33
C THR A 83 3.25 11.10 -3.49
N LYS A 84 3.28 10.10 -4.37
CA LYS A 84 2.15 9.20 -4.62
C LYS A 84 2.49 7.79 -4.17
N MET A 85 1.83 7.33 -3.13
CA MET A 85 2.10 6.01 -2.57
C MET A 85 0.84 5.32 -2.05
N LYS A 86 0.89 4.00 -1.98
CA LYS A 86 0.07 3.17 -1.10
C LYS A 86 0.94 2.78 0.11
N VAL A 87 0.33 2.61 1.27
CA VAL A 87 1.05 2.23 2.50
C VAL A 87 0.40 0.98 3.07
N TYR A 88 1.20 -0.06 3.21
CA TYR A 88 0.78 -1.36 3.77
C TYR A 88 1.48 -1.60 5.10
N PHE A 89 0.89 -2.42 5.96
CA PHE A 89 1.61 -2.92 7.13
C PHE A 89 2.61 -4.01 6.71
N ALA A 90 3.77 -4.01 7.36
CA ALA A 90 4.78 -5.06 7.17
C ALA A 90 4.33 -6.42 7.74
N ASP A 91 3.33 -6.41 8.60
CA ASP A 91 2.64 -7.58 9.16
C ASP A 91 1.13 -7.42 8.97
N SER A 92 0.54 -8.29 8.17
CA SER A 92 -0.91 -8.29 7.89
C SER A 92 -1.75 -8.58 9.14
N GLY A 93 -1.19 -9.27 10.14
CA GLY A 93 -1.82 -9.45 11.45
C GLY A 93 -2.06 -8.13 12.17
N LEU A 94 -1.18 -7.15 11.97
CA LEU A 94 -1.35 -5.82 12.53
C LEU A 94 -2.54 -5.09 11.90
N LEU A 95 -2.74 -5.22 10.58
CA LEU A 95 -3.92 -4.67 9.91
C LEU A 95 -5.21 -5.25 10.51
N VAL A 96 -5.26 -6.58 10.71
CA VAL A 96 -6.42 -7.26 11.31
C VAL A 96 -6.64 -6.83 12.75
N ALA A 97 -5.57 -6.71 13.54
CA ALA A 97 -5.66 -6.31 14.95
C ALA A 97 -6.15 -4.86 15.15
N LEU A 98 -6.05 -4.02 14.12
CA LEU A 98 -6.53 -2.63 14.15
C LEU A 98 -7.98 -2.48 13.65
N LEU A 99 -8.60 -3.55 13.16
CA LEU A 99 -10.04 -3.56 12.87
C LEU A 99 -10.83 -3.63 14.17
N ASP A 100 -12.09 -3.15 14.14
CA ASP A 100 -13.02 -3.36 15.25
C ASP A 100 -13.36 -4.84 15.43
N GLU A 101 -13.89 -5.19 16.60
CA GLU A 101 -14.14 -6.57 16.98
C GLU A 101 -15.13 -7.25 16.05
N GLU A 102 -16.17 -6.52 15.61
CA GLU A 102 -17.19 -7.03 14.68
C GLU A 102 -16.60 -7.35 13.31
N ALA A 103 -15.72 -6.48 12.79
CA ALA A 103 -15.02 -6.73 11.51
C ALA A 103 -14.05 -7.92 11.61
N GLN A 104 -13.40 -8.13 12.76
CA GLN A 104 -12.55 -9.30 13.00
C GLN A 104 -13.38 -10.59 13.05
N GLU A 105 -14.55 -10.58 13.69
CA GLU A 105 -15.47 -11.73 13.71
C GLU A 105 -16.00 -12.04 12.32
N ASP A 106 -16.38 -11.03 11.56
CA ASP A 106 -16.84 -11.19 10.18
C ASP A 106 -15.75 -11.77 9.27
N LEU A 107 -14.48 -11.40 9.47
CA LEU A 107 -13.35 -12.04 8.80
C LEU A 107 -13.24 -13.53 9.16
N ARG A 108 -13.31 -13.88 10.46
CA ARG A 108 -13.27 -15.27 10.90
C ARG A 108 -14.42 -16.09 10.35
N ALA A 109 -15.59 -15.50 10.26
CA ALA A 109 -16.80 -16.13 9.70
C ALA A 109 -16.79 -16.19 8.16
N ASN A 110 -15.73 -15.70 7.50
CA ASN A 110 -15.62 -15.57 6.04
C ASN A 110 -16.79 -14.82 5.40
N LYS A 111 -17.39 -13.88 6.12
CA LYS A 111 -18.43 -13.01 5.59
C LYS A 111 -17.86 -12.06 4.53
N ASN A 112 -18.72 -11.55 3.66
CA ASN A 112 -18.31 -10.64 2.61
C ASN A 112 -18.07 -9.22 3.17
N LEU A 113 -16.86 -8.95 3.58
CA LEU A 113 -16.42 -7.65 4.09
C LEU A 113 -16.10 -6.61 2.99
N GLY A 114 -16.42 -6.90 1.73
CA GLY A 114 -16.24 -5.96 0.63
C GLY A 114 -14.81 -5.43 0.53
N VAL A 115 -14.65 -4.14 0.80
CA VAL A 115 -13.38 -3.41 0.63
C VAL A 115 -12.30 -3.87 1.61
N TYR A 116 -12.64 -4.26 2.85
CA TYR A 116 -11.68 -4.77 3.83
C TYR A 116 -10.98 -6.04 3.36
N LYS A 117 -11.72 -6.95 2.72
CA LYS A 117 -11.14 -8.16 2.14
C LYS A 117 -10.11 -7.82 1.07
N GLY A 118 -10.42 -6.89 0.17
CA GLY A 118 -9.48 -6.41 -0.83
C GLY A 118 -8.23 -5.80 -0.22
N ALA A 119 -8.40 -4.96 0.82
CA ALA A 119 -7.30 -4.35 1.55
C ALA A 119 -6.37 -5.41 2.19
N LEU A 120 -6.95 -6.41 2.85
CA LEU A 120 -6.21 -7.48 3.50
C LEU A 120 -5.42 -8.32 2.48
N TYR A 121 -6.04 -8.70 1.35
CA TYR A 121 -5.36 -9.48 0.31
C TYR A 121 -4.20 -8.70 -0.31
N GLU A 122 -4.37 -7.41 -0.63
CA GLU A 122 -3.25 -6.59 -1.11
C GLU A 122 -2.15 -6.46 -0.07
N ASN A 123 -2.48 -6.26 1.22
CA ASN A 123 -1.49 -6.18 2.27
C ASN A 123 -0.69 -7.50 2.39
N VAL A 124 -1.37 -8.66 2.36
CA VAL A 124 -0.72 -10.00 2.42
C VAL A 124 0.21 -10.21 1.22
N VAL A 125 -0.22 -9.83 0.02
CA VAL A 125 0.62 -9.95 -1.19
C VAL A 125 1.81 -8.98 -1.11
N GLY A 126 1.60 -7.72 -0.72
CA GLY A 126 2.66 -6.74 -0.52
C GLY A 126 3.70 -7.21 0.51
N GLU A 127 3.24 -7.73 1.65
CA GLU A 127 4.09 -8.35 2.69
C GLU A 127 4.92 -9.51 2.11
N ALA A 128 4.29 -10.42 1.37
CA ALA A 128 4.97 -11.57 0.77
C ALA A 128 6.03 -11.15 -0.26
N LEU A 129 5.74 -10.13 -1.07
CA LEU A 129 6.68 -9.58 -2.04
C LEU A 129 7.90 -8.97 -1.35
N VAL A 130 7.71 -8.16 -0.31
CA VAL A 130 8.82 -7.58 0.46
C VAL A 130 9.66 -8.65 1.14
N LYS A 131 9.04 -9.66 1.75
CA LYS A 131 9.74 -10.80 2.36
C LYS A 131 10.52 -11.62 1.33
N SER A 132 10.11 -11.58 0.07
CA SER A 132 10.83 -12.19 -1.07
C SER A 132 11.93 -11.30 -1.67
N GLY A 133 12.15 -10.11 -1.08
CA GLY A 133 13.22 -9.19 -1.46
C GLY A 133 12.85 -8.19 -2.55
N TYR A 134 11.56 -8.04 -2.87
CA TYR A 134 11.09 -7.07 -3.85
C TYR A 134 10.78 -5.72 -3.22
N GLU A 135 11.12 -4.64 -3.92
CA GLU A 135 10.57 -3.31 -3.65
C GLU A 135 9.17 -3.20 -4.25
N LEU A 136 8.27 -2.47 -3.57
CA LEU A 136 6.89 -2.35 -4.01
C LEU A 136 6.68 -1.12 -4.89
N TYR A 137 6.11 -1.34 -6.05
CA TYR A 137 5.64 -0.31 -6.95
C TYR A 137 4.27 -0.66 -7.47
N TYR A 138 3.43 0.36 -7.73
CA TYR A 138 2.14 0.22 -8.40
C TYR A 138 2.05 1.19 -9.57
N TYR A 139 1.10 1.01 -10.44
CA TYR A 139 0.84 1.96 -11.52
C TYR A 139 -0.62 2.32 -11.58
N LYS A 140 -0.90 3.60 -11.76
CA LYS A 140 -2.23 4.12 -12.00
C LYS A 140 -2.19 5.19 -13.05
N ARG A 141 -2.93 4.98 -14.13
CA ARG A 141 -3.10 5.97 -15.17
C ARG A 141 -4.12 7.02 -14.73
N GLU A 142 -3.74 8.31 -14.78
CA GLU A 142 -4.58 9.40 -14.24
C GLU A 142 -5.93 9.55 -14.96
N ASP A 143 -5.95 9.34 -16.29
CA ASP A 143 -7.13 9.57 -17.14
C ASP A 143 -7.93 8.28 -17.43
N SER A 144 -7.75 7.24 -16.64
CA SER A 144 -8.43 5.96 -16.88
C SER A 144 -8.66 5.16 -15.59
N THR A 145 -9.39 4.07 -15.70
CA THR A 145 -9.59 3.08 -14.63
C THR A 145 -8.45 2.06 -14.55
N LEU A 146 -7.39 2.22 -15.38
CA LEU A 146 -6.27 1.30 -15.40
C LEU A 146 -5.42 1.54 -14.15
N GLU A 147 -5.41 0.53 -13.29
CA GLU A 147 -4.59 0.46 -12.07
C GLU A 147 -4.11 -0.97 -11.92
N GLU A 148 -2.80 -1.17 -11.71
CA GLU A 148 -2.17 -2.43 -11.34
C GLU A 148 -1.63 -2.33 -9.92
N ASP A 149 -1.95 -3.32 -9.10
CA ASP A 149 -1.68 -3.27 -7.66
C ASP A 149 -0.19 -3.31 -7.35
N PHE A 150 0.57 -4.15 -8.07
CA PHE A 150 2.02 -4.22 -7.92
C PHE A 150 2.73 -4.49 -9.24
N PHE A 151 4.01 -4.11 -9.27
CA PHE A 151 4.98 -4.48 -10.29
C PHE A 151 6.19 -5.14 -9.65
N VAL A 152 6.58 -6.29 -10.17
CA VAL A 152 7.73 -7.06 -9.71
C VAL A 152 8.75 -7.15 -10.82
N ARG A 153 10.00 -6.75 -10.52
CA ARG A 153 11.11 -6.93 -11.42
C ARG A 153 11.83 -8.23 -11.13
N THR A 154 11.90 -9.10 -12.13
CA THR A 154 12.83 -10.23 -12.17
C THR A 154 14.14 -9.84 -12.88
N ALA A 155 15.05 -10.80 -13.08
CA ALA A 155 16.28 -10.54 -13.81
C ALA A 155 16.05 -10.13 -15.28
N SER A 156 14.94 -10.57 -15.89
CA SER A 156 14.64 -10.40 -17.32
C SER A 156 13.36 -9.66 -17.63
N GLU A 157 12.43 -9.55 -16.66
CA GLU A 157 11.06 -9.15 -16.94
C GLU A 157 10.53 -8.17 -15.89
N LEU A 158 9.56 -7.36 -16.30
CA LEU A 158 8.70 -6.57 -15.42
C LEU A 158 7.31 -7.20 -15.39
N ILE A 159 6.92 -7.73 -14.25
CA ILE A 159 5.69 -8.52 -14.08
C ILE A 159 4.64 -7.68 -13.36
N PRO A 160 3.49 -7.37 -14.00
CA PRO A 160 2.35 -6.78 -13.31
C PRO A 160 1.68 -7.84 -12.43
N VAL A 161 1.24 -7.42 -11.25
CA VAL A 161 0.54 -8.27 -10.28
C VAL A 161 -0.75 -7.59 -9.88
N GLU A 162 -1.88 -8.22 -10.19
CA GLU A 162 -3.20 -7.78 -9.78
C GLU A 162 -3.77 -8.69 -8.69
N VAL A 163 -4.24 -8.11 -7.59
CA VAL A 163 -4.79 -8.82 -6.43
C VAL A 163 -6.31 -8.81 -6.46
N LYS A 164 -6.92 -9.98 -6.45
CA LYS A 164 -8.39 -10.12 -6.42
C LYS A 164 -8.84 -10.91 -5.19
N ALA A 165 -9.76 -10.33 -4.44
CA ALA A 165 -10.40 -11.01 -3.31
C ALA A 165 -11.42 -12.08 -3.72
N LYS A 166 -11.83 -12.10 -4.98
CA LYS A 166 -12.73 -13.11 -5.59
C LYS A 166 -12.26 -13.39 -7.01
N SER A 167 -12.61 -14.56 -7.54
CA SER A 167 -12.40 -14.86 -8.96
C SER A 167 -13.11 -13.79 -9.81
N GLY A 168 -12.41 -13.22 -10.76
CA GLY A 168 -12.92 -12.16 -11.62
C GLY A 168 -11.99 -11.91 -12.81
N LYS A 169 -12.43 -11.10 -13.76
CA LYS A 169 -11.60 -10.71 -14.89
C LYS A 169 -10.62 -9.62 -14.46
N ALA A 170 -9.33 -9.83 -14.72
CA ALA A 170 -8.27 -8.84 -14.54
C ALA A 170 -8.26 -7.87 -15.75
N LYS A 171 -9.25 -6.99 -15.81
CA LYS A 171 -9.44 -6.09 -16.97
C LYS A 171 -8.30 -5.09 -17.12
N SER A 172 -7.76 -4.59 -16.02
CA SER A 172 -6.62 -3.66 -16.04
C SER A 172 -5.38 -4.34 -16.59
N MET A 173 -5.06 -5.54 -16.07
CA MET A 173 -3.94 -6.34 -16.54
C MET A 173 -4.08 -6.69 -18.03
N GLN A 174 -5.26 -7.12 -18.47
CA GLN A 174 -5.52 -7.40 -19.88
C GLN A 174 -5.32 -6.14 -20.74
N ALA A 175 -5.85 -5.00 -20.31
CA ALA A 175 -5.67 -3.72 -21.00
C ALA A 175 -4.21 -3.25 -21.02
N LEU A 176 -3.41 -3.60 -20.01
CA LEU A 176 -1.98 -3.30 -19.96
C LEU A 176 -1.20 -4.18 -20.96
N ILE A 177 -1.46 -5.48 -20.98
CA ILE A 177 -0.77 -6.45 -21.85
C ILE A 177 -1.12 -6.24 -23.33
N GLU A 178 -2.38 -5.91 -23.64
CA GLU A 178 -2.87 -5.72 -25.02
C GLU A 178 -2.54 -4.33 -25.59
N ASN A 179 -1.92 -3.45 -24.84
CA ASN A 179 -1.68 -2.08 -25.26
C ASN A 179 -0.21 -1.85 -25.65
N ASP A 180 0.02 -1.65 -26.95
CA ASP A 180 1.37 -1.41 -27.55
C ASP A 180 2.16 -0.23 -26.95
N ARG A 181 1.54 0.57 -26.09
CA ARG A 181 2.22 1.65 -25.34
C ARG A 181 3.11 1.14 -24.22
N TYR A 182 2.84 -0.06 -23.72
CA TYR A 182 3.58 -0.63 -22.60
C TYR A 182 4.61 -1.63 -23.13
N PRO A 183 5.85 -1.61 -22.60
CA PRO A 183 6.87 -2.55 -23.01
C PRO A 183 6.47 -4.00 -22.66
N GLU A 184 6.87 -4.94 -23.53
CA GLU A 184 6.72 -6.40 -23.30
C GLU A 184 7.59 -6.88 -22.12
#